data_098889e3933a4b8ae9c54c348c255b2e
#
_entry.id   098889e3933a4b8ae9c54c348c255b2e
#
_cell.length_a   1.000
_cell.length_b   1.000
_cell.length_c   1.000
_cell.angle_alpha   90.00
_cell.angle_beta   90.00
_cell.angle_gamma   90.00
#
_symmetry.space_group_name_H-M   'P 1'
#
loop_
_entity.id
_entity.type
_entity.pdbx_description
1 polymer ?
#
loop_
_entity_poly.entity_id
_entity_poly.type
_entity_poly.pdbx_seq_one_letter_code
_entity_poly.pdbx_strand_id
1 'polypeptide(L)'
;MGKYKQKVCLISSCGGHFMELMQLLPALKETDFYIVTEKNIALVETVKKYHHHYLLQQERKNVSFFFKFMINILLSTYYLIKERPDIILTTGAGASYPTCRIGKLFGKKIIYIESFAKLNDASVTGRLVYPFADYFFYTMAGDEKCLSKGHL
;
A
#
# COMPACT_ATOMS: atom_id res chain seq x y z
N MET A 1 23.31 13.93 -17.37
CA MET A 1 21.85 13.94 -17.16
C MET A 1 21.54 12.99 -16.01
N GLY A 2 21.19 13.50 -14.83
CA GLY A 2 20.81 12.67 -13.68
C GLY A 2 19.55 11.88 -14.03
N LYS A 3 19.63 10.56 -13.93
CA LYS A 3 18.46 9.68 -14.10
C LYS A 3 17.42 10.07 -13.03
N TYR A 4 16.24 10.52 -13.44
CA TYR A 4 15.14 10.80 -12.52
C TYR A 4 14.83 9.51 -11.72
N LYS A 5 15.05 9.56 -10.43
CA LYS A 5 14.82 8.41 -9.56
C LYS A 5 13.37 8.47 -9.07
N GLN A 6 12.55 7.51 -9.53
CA GLN A 6 11.15 7.43 -9.11
C GLN A 6 11.07 7.18 -7.59
N LYS A 7 10.15 7.89 -6.92
CA LYS A 7 9.88 7.72 -5.50
C LYS A 7 8.67 6.85 -5.29
N VAL A 8 8.81 5.84 -4.43
CA VAL A 8 7.76 4.83 -4.17
C VAL A 8 7.23 4.96 -2.74
N CYS A 9 5.92 5.07 -2.62
CA CYS A 9 5.21 4.90 -1.36
C CYS A 9 4.85 3.43 -1.17
N LEU A 10 5.41 2.78 -0.17
CA LEU A 10 5.08 1.43 0.24
C LEU A 10 4.04 1.49 1.35
N ILE A 11 2.82 1.00 1.12
CA ILE A 11 1.75 1.08 2.12
C ILE A 11 1.09 -0.26 2.38
N SER A 12 0.93 -0.58 3.66
CA SER A 12 0.16 -1.74 4.14
C SER A 12 -0.39 -1.49 5.54
N SER A 13 -1.35 -2.33 5.98
CA SER A 13 -1.64 -2.44 7.42
C SER A 13 -0.53 -3.19 8.15
N CYS A 14 -0.60 -3.21 9.48
CA CYS A 14 0.25 -4.07 10.30
C CYS A 14 -0.09 -5.56 10.11
N GLY A 15 0.84 -6.46 10.48
CA GLY A 15 0.67 -7.92 10.41
C GLY A 15 1.16 -8.54 9.11
N GLY A 16 0.45 -9.57 8.60
CA GLY A 16 0.85 -10.35 7.43
C GLY A 16 1.09 -9.51 6.18
N HIS A 17 0.22 -8.56 5.89
CA HIS A 17 0.39 -7.63 4.76
C HIS A 17 1.69 -6.82 4.84
N PHE A 18 2.08 -6.39 6.05
CA PHE A 18 3.36 -5.71 6.23
C PHE A 18 4.55 -6.65 5.96
N MET A 19 4.48 -7.90 6.43
CA MET A 19 5.53 -8.89 6.18
C MET A 19 5.67 -9.20 4.68
N GLU A 20 4.56 -9.30 3.96
CA GLU A 20 4.56 -9.45 2.49
C GLU A 20 5.20 -8.23 1.81
N LEU A 21 4.87 -7.01 2.26
CA LEU A 21 5.47 -5.78 1.74
C LEU A 21 6.99 -5.75 1.94
N MET A 22 7.47 -6.20 3.11
CA MET A 22 8.89 -6.23 3.42
C MET A 22 9.68 -7.20 2.53
N GLN A 23 9.03 -8.26 2.02
CA GLN A 23 9.67 -9.19 1.07
C GLN A 23 9.96 -8.55 -0.28
N LEU A 24 9.33 -7.42 -0.62
CA LEU A 24 9.57 -6.69 -1.86
C LEU A 24 10.79 -5.76 -1.79
N LEU A 25 11.30 -5.46 -0.59
CA LEU A 25 12.43 -4.51 -0.42
C LEU A 25 13.68 -4.88 -1.22
N PRO A 26 14.08 -6.15 -1.37
CA PRO A 26 15.23 -6.50 -2.20
C PRO A 26 15.12 -6.02 -3.65
N ALA A 27 13.91 -5.99 -4.20
CA ALA A 27 13.65 -5.48 -5.56
C ALA A 27 13.71 -3.94 -5.65
N LEU A 28 13.66 -3.24 -4.53
CA LEU A 28 13.60 -1.79 -4.44
C LEU A 28 14.93 -1.15 -3.97
N LYS A 29 16.03 -1.91 -3.90
CA LYS A 29 17.33 -1.44 -3.36
C LYS A 29 17.85 -0.16 -4.00
N GLU A 30 17.60 0.04 -5.31
CA GLU A 30 18.06 1.21 -6.05
C GLU A 30 16.96 2.29 -6.19
N THR A 31 15.82 2.10 -5.56
CA THR A 31 14.65 2.98 -5.65
C THR A 31 14.58 3.86 -4.39
N ASP A 32 14.20 5.12 -4.56
CA ASP A 32 13.85 5.97 -3.42
C ASP A 32 12.45 5.54 -2.92
N PHE A 33 12.34 5.17 -1.65
CA PHE A 33 11.06 4.75 -1.09
C PHE A 33 10.88 5.17 0.37
N TYR A 34 9.63 5.22 0.78
CA TYR A 34 9.24 5.36 2.18
C TYR A 34 8.06 4.43 2.49
N ILE A 35 7.93 4.10 3.77
CA ILE A 35 6.92 3.16 4.25
C ILE A 35 5.80 3.91 4.98
N VAL A 36 4.55 3.57 4.67
CA VAL A 36 3.36 4.01 5.40
C VAL A 36 2.67 2.78 5.97
N THR A 37 2.51 2.73 7.28
CA THR A 37 1.85 1.59 7.95
C THR A 37 1.11 2.03 9.20
N GLU A 38 0.23 1.18 9.69
CA GLU A 38 -0.43 1.42 10.97
C GLU A 38 0.57 1.31 12.11
N LYS A 39 0.45 2.20 13.11
CA LYS A 39 1.31 2.18 14.29
C LYS A 39 1.03 0.92 15.12
N ASN A 40 1.99 0.01 15.17
CA ASN A 40 1.92 -1.21 15.95
C ASN A 40 3.25 -1.44 16.68
N ILE A 41 3.19 -1.75 17.99
CA ILE A 41 4.40 -1.90 18.84
C ILE A 41 5.34 -2.97 18.28
N ALA A 42 4.81 -4.07 17.77
CA ALA A 42 5.63 -5.17 17.24
C ALA A 42 6.43 -4.80 15.97
N LEU A 43 6.01 -3.76 15.23
CA LEU A 43 6.63 -3.36 13.97
C LEU A 43 7.54 -2.13 14.10
N VAL A 44 7.46 -1.41 15.23
CA VAL A 44 8.17 -0.13 15.43
C VAL A 44 9.67 -0.27 15.15
N GLU A 45 10.32 -1.28 15.69
CA GLU A 45 11.79 -1.46 15.53
C GLU A 45 12.19 -1.80 14.09
N THR A 46 11.31 -2.49 13.35
CA THR A 46 11.56 -2.80 11.94
C THR A 46 11.36 -1.56 11.06
N VAL A 47 10.26 -0.84 11.30
CA VAL A 47 9.88 0.33 10.50
C VAL A 47 10.84 1.51 10.71
N LYS A 48 11.36 1.71 11.93
CA LYS A 48 12.33 2.77 12.28
C LYS A 48 13.62 2.74 11.45
N LYS A 49 13.97 1.60 10.88
CA LYS A 49 15.16 1.45 10.01
C LYS A 49 15.02 2.15 8.66
N TYR A 50 13.80 2.56 8.30
CA TYR A 50 13.45 3.16 7.02
C TYR A 50 12.79 4.52 7.21
N HIS A 51 12.82 5.35 6.17
CA HIS A 51 11.97 6.54 6.13
C HIS A 51 10.51 6.10 6.16
N HIS A 52 9.73 6.57 7.14
CA HIS A 52 8.40 6.05 7.36
C HIS A 52 7.43 7.07 7.94
N HIS A 53 6.14 6.76 7.80
CA HIS A 53 5.02 7.47 8.40
C HIS A 53 4.02 6.48 8.98
N TYR A 54 3.29 6.89 9.99
CA TYR A 54 2.28 6.07 10.65
C TYR A 54 0.87 6.56 10.37
N LEU A 55 -0.02 5.60 10.15
CA LEU A 55 -1.47 5.75 10.20
C LEU A 55 -2.00 5.27 11.55
N LEU A 56 -3.21 5.68 11.89
CA LEU A 56 -3.90 5.17 13.06
C LEU A 56 -4.38 3.74 12.80
N GLN A 57 -4.15 2.85 13.74
CA GLN A 57 -4.62 1.47 13.67
C GLN A 57 -6.15 1.41 13.67
N GLN A 58 -6.70 0.73 12.68
CA GLN A 58 -8.15 0.61 12.47
C GLN A 58 -8.66 -0.71 13.02
N GLU A 59 -9.53 -0.64 14.02
CA GLU A 59 -10.28 -1.77 14.56
C GLU A 59 -11.72 -1.70 14.07
N ARG A 60 -12.11 -2.58 13.14
CA ARG A 60 -13.42 -2.55 12.46
C ARG A 60 -14.63 -2.70 13.40
N LYS A 61 -14.43 -3.20 14.63
CA LYS A 61 -15.50 -3.45 15.60
C LYS A 61 -15.81 -2.24 16.50
N ASN A 62 -15.09 -1.14 16.37
CA ASN A 62 -15.22 -0.01 17.28
C ASN A 62 -15.89 1.19 16.59
N VAL A 63 -16.76 1.91 17.32
CA VAL A 63 -17.41 3.16 16.86
C VAL A 63 -16.37 4.21 16.46
N SER A 64 -15.19 4.19 17.08
CA SER A 64 -14.06 5.05 16.72
C SER A 64 -13.46 4.76 15.32
N PHE A 65 -13.86 3.67 14.65
CA PHE A 65 -13.39 3.30 13.32
C PHE A 65 -13.60 4.43 12.31
N PHE A 66 -14.79 5.02 12.29
CA PHE A 66 -15.12 6.11 11.36
C PHE A 66 -14.23 7.33 11.56
N PHE A 67 -14.03 7.75 12.81
CA PHE A 67 -13.15 8.89 13.13
C PHE A 67 -11.69 8.61 12.76
N LYS A 68 -11.18 7.41 13.10
CA LYS A 68 -9.83 7.00 12.71
C LYS A 68 -9.67 6.92 11.19
N PHE A 69 -10.70 6.47 10.49
CA PHE A 69 -10.69 6.42 9.03
C PHE A 69 -10.61 7.82 8.41
N MET A 70 -11.39 8.79 8.92
CA MET A 70 -11.32 10.19 8.48
C MET A 70 -9.94 10.81 8.75
N ILE A 71 -9.36 10.56 9.93
CA ILE A 71 -8.00 11.03 10.26
C ILE A 71 -6.99 10.39 9.31
N ASN A 72 -7.10 9.11 9.00
CA ASN A 72 -6.21 8.42 8.07
C ASN A 72 -6.32 8.97 6.64
N ILE A 73 -7.49 9.43 6.21
CA ILE A 73 -7.64 10.17 4.94
C ILE A 73 -6.81 11.45 4.96
N LEU A 74 -6.90 12.24 6.01
CA LEU A 74 -6.14 13.49 6.15
C LEU A 74 -4.63 13.23 6.21
N LEU A 75 -4.20 12.23 7.00
CA LEU A 75 -2.80 11.83 7.10
C LEU A 75 -2.25 11.33 5.75
N SER A 76 -3.02 10.50 5.05
CA SER A 76 -2.65 10.00 3.71
C SER A 76 -2.48 11.15 2.72
N THR A 77 -3.42 12.11 2.72
CA THR A 77 -3.34 13.29 1.87
C THR A 77 -2.09 14.12 2.19
N TYR A 78 -1.85 14.37 3.48
CA TYR A 78 -0.67 15.10 3.92
C TYR A 78 0.64 14.42 3.50
N TYR A 79 0.76 13.10 3.70
CA TYR A 79 1.98 12.36 3.32
C TYR A 79 2.19 12.35 1.80
N LEU A 80 1.12 12.20 1.00
CA LEU A 80 1.21 12.26 -0.45
C LEU A 80 1.67 13.63 -0.97
N ILE A 81 1.20 14.71 -0.35
CA ILE A 81 1.61 16.07 -0.70
C ILE A 81 3.07 16.33 -0.29
N LYS A 82 3.44 15.90 0.92
CA LYS A 82 4.79 16.08 1.48
C LYS A 82 5.84 15.28 0.72
N GLU A 83 5.59 14.00 0.52
CA GLU A 83 6.57 13.06 -0.04
C GLU A 83 6.57 13.03 -1.57
N ARG A 84 5.46 13.39 -2.20
CA ARG A 84 5.27 13.44 -3.67
C ARG A 84 5.73 12.15 -4.38
N PRO A 85 5.26 10.96 -3.97
CA PRO A 85 5.65 9.74 -4.64
C PRO A 85 5.15 9.73 -6.09
N ASP A 86 5.83 8.97 -6.95
CA ASP A 86 5.39 8.70 -8.31
C ASP A 86 4.51 7.45 -8.37
N ILE A 87 4.83 6.49 -7.48
CA ILE A 87 4.21 5.17 -7.43
C ILE A 87 3.73 4.89 -6.00
N ILE A 88 2.56 4.32 -5.87
CA ILE A 88 2.04 3.76 -4.62
C ILE A 88 1.93 2.26 -4.80
N LEU A 89 2.69 1.51 -4.01
CA LEU A 89 2.71 0.06 -4.00
C LEU A 89 2.12 -0.44 -2.68
N THR A 90 1.15 -1.34 -2.76
CA THR A 90 0.47 -1.89 -1.58
C THR A 90 0.28 -3.40 -1.71
N THR A 91 0.39 -4.10 -0.58
CA THR A 91 -0.02 -5.50 -0.40
C THR A 91 -1.43 -5.62 0.17
N GLY A 92 -2.17 -4.51 0.25
CA GLY A 92 -3.57 -4.51 0.64
C GLY A 92 -3.83 -4.04 2.05
N ALA A 93 -4.96 -4.48 2.56
CA ALA A 93 -5.66 -4.08 3.79
C ALA A 93 -6.40 -2.72 3.72
N GLY A 94 -7.42 -2.59 4.58
CA GLY A 94 -8.34 -1.43 4.55
C GLY A 94 -7.67 -0.07 4.75
N ALA A 95 -6.59 -0.01 5.54
CA ALA A 95 -5.84 1.21 5.79
C ALA A 95 -5.15 1.78 4.54
N SER A 96 -4.84 0.95 3.54
CA SER A 96 -4.19 1.39 2.29
C SER A 96 -5.15 2.03 1.29
N TYR A 97 -6.44 1.71 1.37
CA TYR A 97 -7.44 2.16 0.39
C TYR A 97 -7.51 3.68 0.23
N PRO A 98 -7.60 4.50 1.31
CA PRO A 98 -7.63 5.96 1.17
C PRO A 98 -6.41 6.50 0.45
N THR A 99 -5.21 6.01 0.79
CA THR A 99 -3.96 6.45 0.17
C THR A 99 -3.92 6.11 -1.33
N CYS A 100 -4.35 4.91 -1.71
CA CYS A 100 -4.44 4.51 -3.13
C CYS A 100 -5.45 5.38 -3.89
N ARG A 101 -6.63 5.63 -3.31
CA ARG A 101 -7.69 6.43 -3.96
C ARG A 101 -7.26 7.88 -4.17
N ILE A 102 -6.70 8.50 -3.13
CA ILE A 102 -6.22 9.90 -3.19
C ILE A 102 -5.01 9.98 -4.12
N GLY A 103 -4.08 9.04 -4.03
CA GLY A 103 -2.93 8.98 -4.93
C GLY A 103 -3.33 8.89 -6.39
N LYS A 104 -4.35 8.10 -6.72
CA LYS A 104 -4.88 8.03 -8.09
C LYS A 104 -5.47 9.37 -8.56
N LEU A 105 -6.18 10.10 -7.67
CA LEU A 105 -6.68 11.44 -7.97
C LEU A 105 -5.54 12.45 -8.22
N PHE A 106 -4.38 12.24 -7.58
CA PHE A 106 -3.17 13.04 -7.79
C PHE A 106 -2.32 12.53 -8.99
N GLY A 107 -2.85 11.64 -9.82
CA GLY A 107 -2.17 11.12 -11.00
C GLY A 107 -1.01 10.15 -10.70
N LYS A 108 -0.98 9.54 -9.48
CA LYS A 108 0.05 8.57 -9.11
C LYS A 108 -0.27 7.19 -9.67
N LYS A 109 0.76 6.42 -10.00
CA LYS A 109 0.59 5.02 -10.41
C LYS A 109 0.31 4.14 -9.20
N ILE A 110 -0.70 3.31 -9.30
CA ILE A 110 -1.11 2.39 -8.23
C ILE A 110 -0.77 0.97 -8.62
N ILE A 111 0.08 0.34 -7.80
CA ILE A 111 0.46 -1.07 -7.91
C ILE A 111 -0.13 -1.79 -6.70
N TYR A 112 -1.03 -2.72 -6.95
CA TYR A 112 -1.66 -3.54 -5.93
C TYR A 112 -1.20 -4.99 -6.06
N ILE A 113 -0.73 -5.56 -4.97
CA ILE A 113 -0.36 -6.98 -4.87
C ILE A 113 -1.33 -7.62 -3.87
N GLU A 114 -2.14 -8.56 -4.34
CA GLU A 114 -3.05 -9.28 -3.46
C GLU A 114 -2.28 -10.20 -2.53
N SER A 115 -2.73 -10.30 -1.27
CA SER A 115 -2.11 -11.15 -0.28
C SER A 115 -2.16 -12.64 -0.67
N PHE A 116 -1.07 -13.35 -0.46
CA PHE A 116 -0.98 -14.81 -0.64
C PHE A 116 -1.99 -15.58 0.22
N ALA A 117 -2.51 -14.99 1.29
CA ALA A 117 -3.57 -15.59 2.10
C ALA A 117 -4.94 -15.68 1.38
N LYS A 118 -5.08 -15.04 0.21
CA LYS A 118 -6.32 -14.98 -0.59
C LYS A 118 -6.17 -15.75 -1.90
N LEU A 119 -6.11 -17.08 -1.80
CA LEU A 119 -5.93 -17.97 -2.96
C LEU A 119 -7.18 -18.14 -3.83
N ASN A 120 -8.38 -18.01 -3.25
CA ASN A 120 -9.63 -18.32 -3.95
C ASN A 120 -10.49 -17.10 -4.26
N ASP A 121 -10.31 -15.99 -3.53
CA ASP A 121 -11.12 -14.78 -3.67
C ASP A 121 -10.30 -13.52 -3.44
N ALA A 122 -10.54 -12.49 -4.26
CA ALA A 122 -9.93 -11.19 -4.02
C ALA A 122 -10.41 -10.61 -2.68
N SER A 123 -9.51 -9.96 -1.94
CA SER A 123 -9.85 -9.25 -0.72
C SER A 123 -10.84 -8.11 -0.99
N VAL A 124 -11.57 -7.67 0.04
CA VAL A 124 -12.47 -6.51 -0.09
C VAL A 124 -11.69 -5.28 -0.59
N THR A 125 -10.50 -5.04 -0.06
CA THR A 125 -9.65 -3.92 -0.50
C THR A 125 -9.20 -4.11 -1.95
N GLY A 126 -8.81 -5.33 -2.34
CA GLY A 126 -8.44 -5.65 -3.71
C GLY A 126 -9.57 -5.34 -4.69
N ARG A 127 -10.80 -5.76 -4.39
CA ARG A 127 -11.98 -5.45 -5.22
C ARG A 127 -12.24 -3.96 -5.36
N LEU A 128 -12.03 -3.18 -4.29
CA LEU A 128 -12.21 -1.73 -4.29
C LEU A 128 -11.10 -0.98 -5.04
N VAL A 129 -9.87 -1.48 -5.02
CA VAL A 129 -8.73 -0.86 -5.70
C VAL A 129 -8.63 -1.26 -7.16
N TYR A 130 -9.05 -2.48 -7.51
CA TYR A 130 -8.96 -3.04 -8.85
C TYR A 130 -9.46 -2.12 -9.98
N PRO A 131 -10.60 -1.40 -9.86
CA PRO A 131 -11.10 -0.55 -10.95
C PRO A 131 -10.14 0.57 -11.38
N PHE A 132 -9.31 1.06 -10.46
CA PHE A 132 -8.42 2.20 -10.71
C PHE A 132 -6.93 1.89 -10.55
N ALA A 133 -6.55 0.65 -10.16
CA ALA A 133 -5.15 0.22 -10.13
C ALA A 133 -4.56 0.21 -11.54
N ASP A 134 -3.32 0.68 -11.69
CA ASP A 134 -2.57 0.59 -12.95
C ASP A 134 -2.02 -0.83 -13.15
N TYR A 135 -1.58 -1.47 -12.05
CA TYR A 135 -1.14 -2.86 -12.03
C TYR A 135 -1.77 -3.59 -10.86
N PHE A 136 -2.30 -4.76 -11.13
CA PHE A 136 -2.91 -5.62 -10.12
C PHE A 136 -2.34 -7.03 -10.24
N PHE A 137 -1.68 -7.50 -9.18
CA PHE A 137 -1.07 -8.82 -9.11
C PHE A 137 -1.82 -9.66 -8.09
N TYR A 138 -2.12 -10.90 -8.44
CA TYR A 138 -2.65 -11.88 -7.50
C TYR A 138 -2.12 -13.27 -7.83
N THR A 139 -1.97 -14.09 -6.80
CA THR A 139 -1.53 -15.48 -6.93
C THR A 139 -2.76 -16.36 -6.93
N MET A 140 -2.91 -17.20 -7.96
CA MET A 140 -3.91 -18.26 -7.98
C MET A 140 -3.26 -19.60 -7.62
N ALA A 141 -3.98 -20.45 -6.89
CA ALA A 141 -3.53 -21.81 -6.62
C ALA A 141 -3.41 -22.57 -7.95
N GLY A 142 -2.18 -22.92 -8.33
CA GLY A 142 -1.89 -23.81 -9.47
C GLY A 142 -1.30 -23.16 -10.73
N ASP A 143 -1.35 -21.88 -10.91
CA ASP A 143 -0.68 -21.16 -12.01
C ASP A 143 -0.25 -19.77 -11.56
N GLU A 144 1.03 -19.44 -11.71
CA GLU A 144 1.52 -18.07 -11.57
C GLU A 144 0.98 -17.20 -12.71
N LYS A 145 -0.26 -16.76 -12.61
CA LYS A 145 -0.81 -15.76 -13.54
C LYS A 145 -0.76 -14.40 -12.92
N CYS A 146 0.27 -13.67 -13.28
CA CYS A 146 0.32 -12.23 -13.16
C CYS A 146 -0.63 -11.61 -14.19
N LEU A 147 -1.81 -11.15 -13.77
CA LEU A 147 -2.65 -10.30 -14.60
C LEU A 147 -2.16 -8.85 -14.44
N SER A 148 -1.24 -8.47 -15.28
CA SER A 148 -0.98 -7.07 -15.55
C SER A 148 -2.23 -6.50 -16.25
N LYS A 149 -2.94 -5.57 -15.59
CA LYS A 149 -3.87 -4.70 -16.29
C LYS A 149 -3.03 -3.76 -17.15
N GLY A 150 -2.64 -4.22 -18.34
CA GLY A 150 -2.18 -3.31 -19.39
C GLY A 150 -3.34 -2.41 -19.77
N HIS A 151 -3.11 -1.12 -19.88
CA HIS A 151 -4.04 -0.23 -20.54
C HIS A 151 -4.36 -0.77 -21.93
N LEU A 152 -5.65 -1.12 -22.15
CA LEU A 152 -6.23 -1.09 -23.48
C LEU A 152 -6.43 0.36 -23.89
#